data_cf39312416300ad96a9dfbed70168e8b
#
_entry.id   cf39312416300ad96a9dfbed70168e8b
#
_cell.length_a   1.000
_cell.length_b   1.000
_cell.length_c   1.000
_cell.angle_alpha   90.00
_cell.angle_beta   90.00
_cell.angle_gamma   90.00
#
_symmetry.space_group_name_H-M   'P 1'
#
loop_
_entity.id
_entity.type
_entity.pdbx_description
1 polymer ?
#
loop_
_entity_poly.entity_id
_entity_poly.type
_entity_poly.pdbx_seq_one_letter_code
_entity_poly.pdbx_strand_id
1 'polypeptide(L)'
;MSTLKSSAENLTLNADGSGNDIILQSNGSTKAIVTAEGSLGVGVTPETTHSTWTALQVGGTGNILGETSQAASQQVCLGQNVYMDAGGDFTYIVADEASYYRQYSGTHAFFVAASGSADATISPTTGVEVLADGKARAKNGLLFGTDTAAANTLDDYEEGSWTPTYAPETGSFTTLTLVGATPGRYVKIGKQVTCWWYLGTAATNLTGASGDLYVSGLPFANETVGAGNWSTGIYSTKWGGDQPTIASIHSSESFIRLLYRASHNADLSAQQTTDMDTGGDSNYTRGWVTYNTA
;
A
#
# COMPACT_ATOMS: atom_id res chain seq x y z
N MET A 1 35.72 20.44 -48.01
CA MET A 1 34.60 20.05 -47.13
C MET A 1 33.93 18.86 -47.81
N SER A 2 33.90 17.69 -47.17
CA SER A 2 33.21 16.53 -47.69
C SER A 2 31.74 16.57 -47.24
N THR A 3 30.83 16.49 -48.15
CA THR A 3 29.38 16.56 -47.87
C THR A 3 28.69 15.33 -48.52
N LEU A 4 27.94 14.60 -47.71
CA LEU A 4 27.02 13.57 -48.19
C LEU A 4 25.68 14.19 -48.43
N LYS A 5 25.17 14.18 -49.66
CA LYS A 5 23.88 14.81 -50.03
C LYS A 5 23.05 13.83 -50.88
N SER A 6 21.72 13.83 -50.61
CA SER A 6 20.73 13.36 -51.54
C SER A 6 19.92 14.57 -52.02
N SER A 7 19.61 14.63 -53.32
CA SER A 7 18.94 15.82 -53.93
C SER A 7 17.45 15.66 -54.09
N ALA A 8 16.92 14.46 -54.17
CA ALA A 8 15.49 14.18 -54.41
C ALA A 8 15.00 12.89 -53.74
N GLU A 9 15.87 12.09 -53.17
CA GLU A 9 15.54 10.80 -52.53
C GLU A 9 16.14 10.68 -51.15
N ASN A 10 15.71 9.70 -50.39
CA ASN A 10 16.32 9.40 -49.08
C ASN A 10 17.78 9.01 -49.25
N LEU A 11 18.63 9.47 -48.34
CA LEU A 11 19.98 8.96 -48.21
C LEU A 11 19.94 7.60 -47.49
N THR A 12 20.31 6.54 -48.18
CA THR A 12 20.43 5.20 -47.63
C THR A 12 21.89 4.94 -47.26
N LEU A 13 22.14 4.63 -45.99
CA LEU A 13 23.40 4.04 -45.54
C LEU A 13 23.15 2.54 -45.34
N ASN A 14 23.88 1.73 -46.08
CA ASN A 14 23.75 0.26 -46.07
C ASN A 14 25.06 -0.38 -45.75
N ALA A 15 25.10 -1.28 -44.77
CA ALA A 15 26.20 -2.18 -44.50
C ALA A 15 25.84 -3.54 -45.07
N ASP A 16 26.42 -3.90 -46.23
CA ASP A 16 26.15 -5.16 -46.90
C ASP A 16 26.69 -6.35 -46.13
N GLY A 17 25.86 -7.39 -46.03
CA GLY A 17 26.24 -8.68 -45.41
C GLY A 17 25.55 -8.87 -44.02
N SER A 18 25.33 -10.13 -43.70
CA SER A 18 24.76 -10.53 -42.39
C SER A 18 25.75 -10.23 -41.25
N GLY A 19 25.26 -9.56 -40.20
CA GLY A 19 26.05 -9.24 -39.02
C GLY A 19 26.94 -7.99 -39.16
N ASN A 20 26.77 -7.17 -40.20
CA ASN A 20 27.52 -5.92 -40.37
C ASN A 20 26.77 -4.72 -39.77
N ASP A 21 27.51 -3.87 -39.08
CA ASP A 21 27.03 -2.67 -38.41
C ASP A 21 27.25 -1.42 -39.25
N ILE A 22 26.41 -0.41 -39.06
CA ILE A 22 26.67 0.95 -39.56
C ILE A 22 27.41 1.72 -38.48
N ILE A 23 28.67 2.10 -38.74
CA ILE A 23 29.53 2.78 -37.79
C ILE A 23 29.77 4.24 -38.20
N LEU A 24 29.45 5.18 -37.29
CA LEU A 24 29.76 6.57 -37.43
C LEU A 24 31.03 6.92 -36.62
N GLN A 25 32.05 7.41 -37.30
CA GLN A 25 33.33 7.74 -36.67
C GLN A 25 33.67 9.23 -36.78
N SER A 26 34.36 9.74 -35.79
CA SER A 26 35.02 11.03 -35.81
C SER A 26 36.45 10.87 -35.32
N ASN A 27 37.39 11.33 -36.15
CA ASN A 27 38.82 11.22 -35.89
C ASN A 27 39.26 9.77 -35.54
N GLY A 28 38.77 8.80 -36.35
CA GLY A 28 39.10 7.38 -36.20
C GLY A 28 38.46 6.65 -35.02
N SER A 29 37.66 7.36 -34.21
CA SER A 29 36.97 6.78 -33.07
C SER A 29 35.47 6.65 -33.35
N THR A 30 34.86 5.52 -33.02
CA THR A 30 33.41 5.30 -33.10
C THR A 30 32.67 6.23 -32.15
N LYS A 31 31.67 6.95 -32.68
CA LYS A 31 30.82 7.86 -31.93
C LYS A 31 29.38 7.35 -31.83
N ALA A 32 28.93 6.65 -32.86
CA ALA A 32 27.66 5.95 -32.81
C ALA A 32 27.73 4.68 -33.70
N ILE A 33 26.91 3.69 -33.36
CA ILE A 33 26.81 2.43 -34.07
C ILE A 33 25.35 2.00 -34.14
N VAL A 34 24.90 1.57 -35.32
CA VAL A 34 23.64 0.83 -35.45
C VAL A 34 24.05 -0.61 -35.69
N THR A 35 23.74 -1.50 -34.75
CA THR A 35 24.07 -2.91 -34.83
C THR A 35 23.22 -3.63 -35.87
N ALA A 36 23.67 -4.78 -36.35
CA ALA A 36 22.91 -5.61 -37.30
C ALA A 36 21.54 -6.02 -36.77
N GLU A 37 21.37 -6.10 -35.45
CA GLU A 37 20.10 -6.39 -34.76
C GLU A 37 19.19 -5.17 -34.60
N GLY A 38 19.65 -3.96 -35.00
CA GLY A 38 18.86 -2.74 -34.98
C GLY A 38 18.97 -1.89 -33.72
N SER A 39 19.87 -2.23 -32.80
CA SER A 39 20.15 -1.37 -31.63
C SER A 39 21.07 -0.22 -31.98
N LEU A 40 20.89 0.93 -31.34
CA LEU A 40 21.71 2.12 -31.51
C LEU A 40 22.57 2.40 -30.28
N GLY A 41 23.88 2.42 -30.43
CA GLY A 41 24.81 2.85 -29.42
C GLY A 41 25.32 4.27 -29.70
N VAL A 42 25.37 5.12 -28.67
CA VAL A 42 26.00 6.44 -28.70
C VAL A 42 27.11 6.51 -27.69
N GLY A 43 28.36 6.52 -28.16
CA GLY A 43 29.54 6.48 -27.32
C GLY A 43 29.86 5.10 -26.72
N VAL A 44 29.16 4.07 -27.16
CA VAL A 44 29.31 2.68 -26.70
C VAL A 44 28.87 1.72 -27.82
N THR A 45 29.36 0.51 -27.83
CA THR A 45 28.74 -0.61 -28.56
C THR A 45 27.60 -1.13 -27.65
N PRO A 46 26.34 -1.18 -28.12
CA PRO A 46 25.24 -1.67 -27.30
C PRO A 46 25.43 -3.10 -26.84
N GLU A 47 24.88 -3.44 -25.67
CA GLU A 47 24.72 -4.82 -25.25
C GLU A 47 23.85 -5.59 -26.25
N THR A 48 24.12 -6.88 -26.40
CA THR A 48 23.31 -7.76 -27.25
C THR A 48 21.99 -8.03 -26.54
N THR A 49 20.90 -7.52 -27.13
CA THR A 49 19.56 -7.67 -26.60
C THR A 49 18.87 -8.94 -27.11
N HIS A 50 17.81 -9.36 -26.38
CA HIS A 50 16.90 -10.40 -26.86
C HIS A 50 16.32 -10.03 -28.23
N SER A 51 16.12 -11.01 -29.12
CA SER A 51 15.69 -10.81 -30.51
C SER A 51 14.36 -10.06 -30.70
N THR A 52 13.53 -9.98 -29.68
CA THR A 52 12.27 -9.20 -29.68
C THR A 52 12.42 -7.80 -29.09
N TRP A 53 13.65 -7.36 -28.82
CA TRP A 53 13.95 -6.06 -28.24
C TRP A 53 14.96 -5.29 -29.08
N THR A 54 14.85 -3.96 -29.02
CA THR A 54 15.91 -3.05 -29.49
C THR A 54 16.28 -2.08 -28.37
N ALA A 55 17.50 -1.57 -28.41
CA ALA A 55 18.04 -0.64 -27.43
C ALA A 55 18.52 0.65 -28.10
N LEU A 56 18.36 1.77 -27.38
CA LEU A 56 19.20 2.96 -27.52
C LEU A 56 20.08 3.04 -26.27
N GLN A 57 21.33 2.62 -26.37
CA GLN A 57 22.28 2.72 -25.28
C GLN A 57 23.13 3.99 -25.43
N VAL A 58 23.14 4.81 -24.37
CA VAL A 58 23.88 6.07 -24.32
C VAL A 58 24.93 6.01 -23.22
N GLY A 59 26.20 6.10 -23.61
CA GLY A 59 27.30 5.89 -22.68
C GLY A 59 27.33 4.47 -22.15
N GLY A 60 28.02 4.26 -21.01
CA GLY A 60 28.26 2.91 -20.49
C GLY A 60 27.03 2.21 -19.93
N THR A 61 26.07 2.93 -19.34
CA THR A 61 24.99 2.31 -18.56
C THR A 61 23.58 2.87 -18.80
N GLY A 62 23.43 3.96 -19.56
CA GLY A 62 22.11 4.52 -19.89
C GLY A 62 21.44 3.76 -21.02
N ASN A 63 20.20 3.34 -20.86
CA ASN A 63 19.51 2.52 -21.85
C ASN A 63 18.02 2.87 -21.99
N ILE A 64 17.52 2.90 -23.22
CA ILE A 64 16.09 2.87 -23.56
C ILE A 64 15.86 1.57 -24.31
N LEU A 65 15.00 0.73 -23.77
CA LEU A 65 14.67 -0.58 -24.30
C LEU A 65 13.22 -0.60 -24.76
N GLY A 66 12.96 -1.14 -25.92
CA GLY A 66 11.62 -1.32 -26.47
C GLY A 66 11.45 -2.64 -27.16
N GLU A 67 10.29 -3.26 -26.97
CA GLU A 67 9.95 -4.47 -27.73
C GLU A 67 9.64 -4.13 -29.19
N THR A 68 10.09 -4.98 -30.10
CA THR A 68 9.97 -4.76 -31.56
C THR A 68 8.60 -5.12 -32.12
N SER A 69 7.82 -5.93 -31.42
CA SER A 69 6.49 -6.35 -31.82
C SER A 69 5.45 -5.24 -31.59
N GLN A 70 4.42 -5.17 -32.39
CA GLN A 70 3.23 -4.31 -32.19
C GLN A 70 2.04 -5.11 -31.65
N ALA A 71 2.29 -6.12 -30.82
CA ALA A 71 1.27 -6.94 -30.18
C ALA A 71 0.75 -6.29 -28.89
N ALA A 72 -0.22 -6.92 -28.23
CA ALA A 72 -0.67 -6.53 -26.91
C ALA A 72 0.44 -6.81 -25.86
N SER A 73 0.39 -6.07 -24.77
CA SER A 73 1.30 -6.23 -23.63
C SER A 73 2.78 -5.93 -23.92
N GLN A 74 3.03 -5.09 -24.92
CA GLN A 74 4.39 -4.62 -25.18
C GLN A 74 4.84 -3.60 -24.15
N GLN A 75 6.15 -3.45 -23.98
CA GLN A 75 6.71 -2.60 -22.96
C GLN A 75 7.87 -1.74 -23.48
N VAL A 76 8.07 -0.62 -22.80
CA VAL A 76 9.24 0.23 -22.96
C VAL A 76 9.86 0.51 -21.60
N CYS A 77 11.19 0.50 -21.53
CA CYS A 77 11.94 0.80 -20.33
C CYS A 77 12.95 1.91 -20.58
N LEU A 78 13.10 2.81 -19.59
CA LEU A 78 14.22 3.74 -19.50
C LEU A 78 15.01 3.38 -18.25
N GLY A 79 16.26 3.00 -18.40
CA GLY A 79 17.03 2.44 -17.31
C GLY A 79 18.48 2.92 -17.24
N GLN A 80 19.02 2.79 -16.06
CA GLN A 80 20.42 2.93 -15.73
C GLN A 80 20.92 1.56 -15.27
N ASN A 81 22.05 1.10 -15.84
CA ASN A 81 22.69 -0.17 -15.56
C ASN A 81 21.79 -1.39 -15.77
N VAL A 82 20.98 -1.37 -16.83
CA VAL A 82 20.04 -2.45 -17.16
C VAL A 82 19.98 -2.65 -18.67
N TYR A 83 19.96 -3.90 -19.10
CA TYR A 83 19.64 -4.31 -20.46
C TYR A 83 18.78 -5.59 -20.47
N MET A 84 18.19 -5.93 -21.60
CA MET A 84 17.47 -7.18 -21.78
C MET A 84 18.43 -8.17 -22.45
N ASP A 85 18.84 -9.21 -21.75
CA ASP A 85 19.79 -10.20 -22.30
C ASP A 85 19.13 -11.12 -23.35
N ALA A 86 19.95 -11.95 -23.98
CA ALA A 86 19.47 -12.89 -25.01
C ALA A 86 18.46 -13.93 -24.48
N GLY A 87 18.44 -14.17 -23.18
CA GLY A 87 17.48 -15.05 -22.49
C GLY A 87 16.12 -14.40 -22.22
N GLY A 88 16.03 -13.08 -22.34
CA GLY A 88 14.82 -12.30 -22.05
C GLY A 88 14.72 -11.83 -20.61
N ASP A 89 15.83 -11.80 -19.87
CA ASP A 89 15.92 -11.31 -18.50
C ASP A 89 16.48 -9.88 -18.44
N PHE A 90 15.97 -9.06 -17.52
CA PHE A 90 16.62 -7.81 -17.16
C PHE A 90 17.93 -8.10 -16.42
N THR A 91 19.04 -7.54 -16.90
CA THR A 91 20.39 -7.93 -16.54
C THR A 91 21.26 -6.69 -16.31
N TYR A 92 22.23 -6.78 -15.39
CA TYR A 92 23.17 -5.69 -15.11
C TYR A 92 24.20 -5.52 -16.25
N ILE A 93 24.42 -4.28 -16.70
CA ILE A 93 25.49 -3.97 -17.65
C ILE A 93 26.86 -4.03 -16.95
N VAL A 94 26.99 -3.45 -15.76
CA VAL A 94 28.20 -3.44 -14.94
C VAL A 94 27.89 -3.87 -13.51
N ALA A 95 28.92 -4.20 -12.74
CA ALA A 95 28.76 -4.54 -11.32
C ALA A 95 28.47 -3.28 -10.49
N ASP A 96 27.19 -2.95 -10.32
CA ASP A 96 26.68 -1.78 -9.58
C ASP A 96 25.17 -1.94 -9.31
N GLU A 97 24.54 -0.94 -8.66
CA GLU A 97 23.10 -0.83 -8.54
C GLU A 97 22.44 -0.61 -9.92
N ALA A 98 21.17 -0.96 -10.03
CA ALA A 98 20.38 -0.67 -11.22
C ALA A 98 19.04 -0.02 -10.85
N SER A 99 18.54 0.80 -11.77
CA SER A 99 17.19 1.37 -11.65
C SER A 99 16.57 1.58 -13.02
N TYR A 100 15.25 1.41 -13.11
CA TYR A 100 14.55 1.66 -14.36
C TYR A 100 13.08 2.03 -14.16
N TYR A 101 12.59 2.80 -15.10
CA TYR A 101 11.18 3.09 -15.28
C TYR A 101 10.64 2.21 -16.40
N ARG A 102 9.47 1.62 -16.21
CA ARG A 102 8.82 0.75 -17.19
C ARG A 102 7.36 1.16 -17.41
N GLN A 103 6.96 1.18 -18.68
CA GLN A 103 5.56 1.22 -19.10
C GLN A 103 5.19 -0.14 -19.66
N TYR A 104 4.11 -0.73 -19.16
CA TYR A 104 3.66 -2.06 -19.52
C TYR A 104 2.17 -2.21 -19.23
N SER A 105 1.40 -2.70 -20.22
CA SER A 105 -0.04 -2.98 -20.06
C SER A 105 -0.85 -1.83 -19.42
N GLY A 106 -0.54 -0.58 -19.82
CA GLY A 106 -1.20 0.62 -19.28
C GLY A 106 -0.74 1.02 -17.87
N THR A 107 0.27 0.37 -17.31
CA THR A 107 0.86 0.71 -16.03
C THR A 107 2.17 1.48 -16.20
N HIS A 108 2.54 2.26 -15.18
CA HIS A 108 3.84 2.92 -15.04
C HIS A 108 4.48 2.43 -13.75
N ALA A 109 5.74 1.99 -13.79
CA ALA A 109 6.41 1.47 -12.62
C ALA A 109 7.87 1.92 -12.53
N PHE A 110 8.32 2.25 -11.31
CA PHE A 110 9.70 2.60 -10.98
C PHE A 110 10.32 1.45 -10.19
N PHE A 111 11.44 0.97 -10.67
CA PHE A 111 12.17 -0.17 -10.10
C PHE A 111 13.55 0.26 -9.65
N VAL A 112 13.99 -0.33 -8.56
CA VAL A 112 15.36 -0.23 -8.04
C VAL A 112 15.89 -1.63 -7.75
N ALA A 113 17.18 -1.82 -7.89
CA ALA A 113 17.84 -3.06 -7.54
C ALA A 113 19.16 -2.78 -6.82
N ALA A 114 19.47 -3.59 -5.82
CA ALA A 114 20.75 -3.55 -5.15
C ALA A 114 21.88 -3.91 -6.14
N SER A 115 23.13 -3.58 -5.79
CA SER A 115 24.30 -3.90 -6.59
C SER A 115 24.37 -5.41 -6.87
N GLY A 116 24.61 -5.72 -8.14
CA GLY A 116 24.82 -7.09 -8.65
C GLY A 116 26.07 -7.17 -9.52
N SER A 117 26.49 -8.38 -9.89
CA SER A 117 27.60 -8.57 -10.83
C SER A 117 27.14 -8.21 -12.26
N ALA A 118 28.07 -7.77 -13.10
CA ALA A 118 27.81 -7.65 -14.54
C ALA A 118 27.28 -8.97 -15.10
N ASP A 119 26.36 -8.88 -16.04
CA ASP A 119 25.67 -10.00 -16.70
C ASP A 119 24.83 -10.92 -15.77
N ALA A 120 24.61 -10.52 -14.51
CA ALA A 120 23.68 -11.22 -13.61
C ALA A 120 22.25 -10.71 -13.81
N THR A 121 21.27 -11.62 -13.70
CA THR A 121 19.84 -11.26 -13.72
C THR A 121 19.47 -10.34 -12.57
N ILE A 122 18.74 -9.29 -12.86
CA ILE A 122 18.26 -8.32 -11.87
C ILE A 122 17.04 -8.87 -11.14
N SER A 123 17.06 -8.79 -9.79
CA SER A 123 15.88 -9.00 -8.94
C SER A 123 15.37 -7.64 -8.45
N PRO A 124 14.47 -6.99 -9.17
CA PRO A 124 14.09 -5.61 -8.86
C PRO A 124 13.05 -5.51 -7.77
N THR A 125 13.13 -4.43 -7.00
CA THR A 125 12.06 -3.99 -6.10
C THR A 125 11.26 -2.89 -6.77
N THR A 126 9.93 -3.05 -6.81
CA THR A 126 9.03 -1.99 -7.27
C THR A 126 8.87 -0.97 -6.15
N GLY A 127 9.22 0.28 -6.39
CA GLY A 127 9.01 1.38 -5.45
C GLY A 127 7.62 1.99 -5.59
N VAL A 128 7.34 2.60 -6.73
CA VAL A 128 6.07 3.30 -7.03
C VAL A 128 5.50 2.81 -8.34
N GLU A 129 4.17 2.67 -8.39
CA GLU A 129 3.43 2.32 -9.61
C GLU A 129 2.24 3.28 -9.82
N VAL A 130 1.90 3.53 -11.08
CA VAL A 130 0.56 3.99 -11.48
C VAL A 130 -0.12 2.83 -12.19
N LEU A 131 -1.22 2.37 -11.63
CA LEU A 131 -1.99 1.24 -12.15
C LEU A 131 -2.82 1.64 -13.37
N ALA A 132 -3.26 0.68 -14.16
CA ALA A 132 -4.06 0.93 -15.37
C ALA A 132 -5.42 1.61 -15.08
N ASP A 133 -5.92 1.56 -13.84
CA ASP A 133 -7.11 2.29 -13.37
C ASP A 133 -6.81 3.72 -12.88
N GLY A 134 -5.55 4.18 -13.01
CA GLY A 134 -5.10 5.52 -12.65
C GLY A 134 -4.71 5.71 -11.18
N LYS A 135 -4.80 4.67 -10.33
CA LYS A 135 -4.37 4.77 -8.93
C LYS A 135 -2.85 4.70 -8.82
N ALA A 136 -2.28 5.54 -7.96
CA ALA A 136 -0.88 5.43 -7.56
C ALA A 136 -0.72 4.50 -6.34
N ARG A 137 0.33 3.68 -6.34
CA ARG A 137 0.66 2.77 -5.25
C ARG A 137 2.15 2.86 -4.91
N ALA A 138 2.48 3.22 -3.68
CA ALA A 138 3.80 3.02 -3.09
C ALA A 138 3.82 1.60 -2.48
N LYS A 139 4.58 0.69 -3.06
CA LYS A 139 4.48 -0.75 -2.73
C LYS A 139 5.10 -1.08 -1.36
N ASN A 140 6.08 -0.30 -0.95
CA ASN A 140 6.78 -0.46 0.34
C ASN A 140 6.52 0.70 1.30
N GLY A 141 5.38 1.41 1.12
CA GLY A 141 5.01 2.56 1.92
C GLY A 141 5.72 3.85 1.55
N LEU A 142 5.49 4.90 2.33
CA LEU A 142 6.03 6.23 2.14
C LEU A 142 6.82 6.67 3.37
N LEU A 143 8.03 7.17 3.15
CA LEU A 143 8.83 7.87 4.14
C LEU A 143 8.78 9.37 3.88
N PHE A 144 8.81 10.18 4.92
CA PHE A 144 8.73 11.64 4.83
C PHE A 144 10.02 12.29 5.30
N GLY A 145 10.44 13.34 4.59
CA GLY A 145 11.67 14.08 4.91
C GLY A 145 12.94 13.26 4.64
N THR A 146 13.83 13.20 5.62
CA THR A 146 15.12 12.49 5.54
C THR A 146 15.13 11.19 6.33
N ASP A 147 13.98 10.78 6.85
CA ASP A 147 13.87 9.55 7.65
C ASP A 147 14.00 8.30 6.76
N THR A 148 14.75 7.33 7.23
CA THR A 148 14.97 6.04 6.53
C THR A 148 14.61 4.83 7.41
N ALA A 149 14.11 5.07 8.63
CA ALA A 149 13.75 4.00 9.55
C ALA A 149 12.45 3.30 9.10
N ALA A 150 12.48 1.99 8.95
CA ALA A 150 11.31 1.21 8.54
C ALA A 150 10.10 1.40 9.50
N ALA A 151 10.36 1.64 10.79
CA ALA A 151 9.31 1.89 11.77
C ALA A 151 8.51 3.18 11.55
N ASN A 152 9.03 4.11 10.73
CA ASN A 152 8.40 5.38 10.42
C ASN A 152 7.78 5.39 9.01
N THR A 153 7.75 4.26 8.34
CA THR A 153 7.11 4.10 7.03
C THR A 153 5.59 4.14 7.19
N LEU A 154 4.93 5.01 6.44
CA LEU A 154 3.47 4.94 6.28
C LEU A 154 3.16 3.87 5.22
N ASP A 155 2.86 2.67 5.66
CA ASP A 155 2.64 1.49 4.82
C ASP A 155 1.25 0.87 4.99
N ASP A 156 0.46 1.38 5.93
CA ASP A 156 -0.84 0.85 6.28
C ASP A 156 -1.88 1.97 6.44
N TYR A 157 -2.77 2.08 5.46
CA TYR A 157 -3.99 2.88 5.51
C TYR A 157 -5.18 1.99 5.15
N GLU A 158 -6.14 1.93 6.05
CA GLU A 158 -7.35 1.13 5.86
C GLU A 158 -8.56 1.86 6.42
N GLU A 159 -9.65 1.84 5.71
CA GLU A 159 -10.95 2.25 6.20
C GLU A 159 -12.00 1.17 5.91
N GLY A 160 -12.93 1.03 6.83
CA GLY A 160 -13.93 -0.01 6.72
C GLY A 160 -15.09 0.13 7.68
N SER A 161 -15.85 -0.95 7.77
CA SER A 161 -16.96 -1.08 8.70
C SER A 161 -16.76 -2.25 9.65
N TRP A 162 -17.34 -2.16 10.84
CA TRP A 162 -17.34 -3.20 11.84
C TRP A 162 -18.76 -3.34 12.42
N THR A 163 -18.99 -4.40 13.18
CA THR A 163 -20.32 -4.67 13.75
C THR A 163 -20.27 -4.50 15.27
N PRO A 164 -20.54 -3.28 15.78
CA PRO A 164 -20.65 -3.07 17.22
C PRO A 164 -21.88 -3.81 17.76
N THR A 165 -21.73 -4.39 18.94
CA THR A 165 -22.84 -4.98 19.70
C THR A 165 -22.58 -4.86 21.19
N TYR A 166 -23.65 -4.86 22.00
CA TYR A 166 -23.49 -5.03 23.45
C TYR A 166 -23.13 -6.47 23.78
N ALA A 167 -22.22 -6.66 24.71
CA ALA A 167 -21.81 -7.95 25.22
C ALA A 167 -21.66 -7.91 26.73
N PRO A 168 -22.17 -8.92 27.48
CA PRO A 168 -21.95 -9.05 28.90
C PRO A 168 -20.56 -9.62 29.18
N GLU A 169 -20.03 -9.39 30.38
CA GLU A 169 -18.81 -10.03 30.86
C GLU A 169 -18.95 -11.56 30.92
N THR A 170 -20.10 -12.02 31.37
CA THR A 170 -20.38 -13.44 31.56
C THR A 170 -21.70 -13.85 30.91
N GLY A 171 -21.66 -14.97 30.19
CA GLY A 171 -22.83 -15.54 29.54
C GLY A 171 -23.21 -14.83 28.23
N SER A 172 -24.51 -14.79 27.96
CA SER A 172 -25.07 -14.12 26.79
C SER A 172 -26.52 -13.67 27.07
N PHE A 173 -26.95 -12.61 26.41
CA PHE A 173 -28.36 -12.21 26.43
C PHE A 173 -29.22 -13.28 25.75
N THR A 174 -30.35 -13.64 26.37
CA THR A 174 -31.33 -14.51 25.71
C THR A 174 -31.89 -13.83 24.45
N THR A 175 -32.06 -12.52 24.49
CA THR A 175 -32.43 -11.70 23.33
C THR A 175 -31.67 -10.39 23.39
N LEU A 176 -31.05 -10.03 22.28
CA LEU A 176 -30.51 -8.71 22.03
C LEU A 176 -30.80 -8.32 20.58
N THR A 177 -31.81 -7.48 20.39
CA THR A 177 -32.14 -6.93 19.06
C THR A 177 -31.78 -5.46 19.05
N LEU A 178 -30.91 -5.07 18.14
CA LEU A 178 -30.49 -3.68 17.99
C LEU A 178 -31.50 -2.87 17.16
N VAL A 179 -31.58 -1.57 17.42
CA VAL A 179 -32.38 -0.63 16.64
C VAL A 179 -31.65 -0.33 15.34
N GLY A 180 -32.12 -0.94 14.26
CA GLY A 180 -31.52 -0.77 12.93
C GLY A 180 -30.12 -1.39 12.81
N ALA A 181 -29.73 -1.74 11.60
CA ALA A 181 -28.38 -2.20 11.33
C ALA A 181 -27.49 -0.97 11.01
N THR A 182 -26.94 -0.32 12.02
CA THR A 182 -25.97 0.76 11.80
C THR A 182 -24.57 0.20 11.99
N PRO A 183 -23.86 -0.11 10.91
CA PRO A 183 -22.49 -0.57 11.02
C PRO A 183 -21.62 0.53 11.64
N GLY A 184 -20.74 0.14 12.53
CA GLY A 184 -19.64 0.99 12.96
C GLY A 184 -18.68 1.24 11.79
N ARG A 185 -17.94 2.31 11.85
CA ARG A 185 -16.91 2.65 10.87
C ARG A 185 -15.57 2.73 11.57
N TYR A 186 -14.49 2.51 10.82
CA TYR A 186 -13.14 2.74 11.32
C TYR A 186 -12.23 3.32 10.24
N VAL A 187 -11.19 3.98 10.69
CA VAL A 187 -10.01 4.35 9.90
C VAL A 187 -8.79 3.90 10.68
N LYS A 188 -7.86 3.25 9.98
CA LYS A 188 -6.56 2.84 10.49
C LYS A 188 -5.46 3.54 9.71
N ILE A 189 -4.49 4.13 10.41
CA ILE A 189 -3.31 4.77 9.82
C ILE A 189 -2.09 4.26 10.59
N GLY A 190 -1.30 3.43 9.96
CA GLY A 190 -0.26 2.68 10.64
C GLY A 190 -0.86 1.86 11.77
N LYS A 191 -0.38 2.04 12.99
CA LYS A 191 -0.92 1.34 14.17
C LYS A 191 -2.16 2.01 14.79
N GLN A 192 -2.45 3.26 14.46
CA GLN A 192 -3.56 3.99 15.07
C GLN A 192 -4.88 3.64 14.39
N VAL A 193 -5.85 3.19 15.20
CA VAL A 193 -7.21 2.87 14.78
C VAL A 193 -8.18 3.83 15.47
N THR A 194 -9.06 4.46 14.69
CA THR A 194 -10.20 5.22 15.21
C THR A 194 -11.49 4.53 14.77
N CYS A 195 -12.32 4.14 15.73
CA CYS A 195 -13.61 3.49 15.51
C CYS A 195 -14.76 4.37 15.98
N TRP A 196 -15.87 4.36 15.24
CA TRP A 196 -17.13 5.02 15.60
C TRP A 196 -18.22 3.98 15.70
N TRP A 197 -19.15 4.16 16.65
CA TRP A 197 -20.31 3.29 16.81
C TRP A 197 -21.59 4.08 17.11
N TYR A 198 -22.71 3.44 16.82
CA TYR A 198 -24.04 3.81 17.26
C TYR A 198 -24.80 2.54 17.56
N LEU A 199 -25.30 2.41 18.80
CA LEU A 199 -26.08 1.28 19.28
C LEU A 199 -27.33 1.79 19.99
N GLY A 200 -28.39 1.03 19.91
CA GLY A 200 -29.62 1.12 20.69
C GLY A 200 -30.32 -0.22 20.63
N THR A 201 -31.18 -0.53 21.56
CA THR A 201 -31.89 -1.81 21.63
C THR A 201 -33.37 -1.67 21.29
N ALA A 202 -33.85 -2.54 20.39
CA ALA A 202 -35.27 -2.71 20.06
C ALA A 202 -35.94 -3.76 20.95
N ALA A 203 -35.18 -4.74 21.44
CA ALA A 203 -35.62 -5.73 22.41
C ALA A 203 -34.40 -6.27 23.16
N THR A 204 -34.52 -6.44 24.47
CA THR A 204 -33.49 -6.96 25.33
C THR A 204 -34.08 -7.93 26.36
N ASN A 205 -33.48 -9.12 26.48
CA ASN A 205 -33.73 -10.05 27.57
C ASN A 205 -32.41 -10.40 28.24
N LEU A 206 -32.23 -9.96 29.46
CA LEU A 206 -31.00 -10.05 30.24
C LEU A 206 -30.74 -11.47 30.79
N THR A 207 -31.71 -12.39 30.70
CA THR A 207 -31.54 -13.75 31.21
C THR A 207 -30.34 -14.42 30.59
N GLY A 208 -29.45 -14.97 31.42
CA GLY A 208 -28.23 -15.61 31.00
C GLY A 208 -27.00 -14.67 30.85
N ALA A 209 -27.22 -13.37 30.99
CA ALA A 209 -26.15 -12.36 30.96
C ALA A 209 -25.91 -11.79 32.35
N SER A 210 -24.67 -11.56 32.73
CA SER A 210 -24.29 -10.95 34.01
C SER A 210 -22.93 -10.24 33.93
N GLY A 211 -22.66 -9.42 34.96
CA GLY A 211 -21.40 -8.70 35.08
C GLY A 211 -21.36 -7.41 34.26
N ASP A 212 -20.16 -6.97 33.95
CA ASP A 212 -19.91 -5.73 33.23
C ASP A 212 -20.46 -5.79 31.80
N LEU A 213 -20.83 -4.63 31.30
CA LEU A 213 -21.36 -4.44 29.95
C LEU A 213 -20.31 -3.78 29.05
N TYR A 214 -20.11 -4.34 27.89
CA TYR A 214 -19.15 -3.87 26.90
C TYR A 214 -19.79 -3.55 25.55
N VAL A 215 -19.09 -2.74 24.75
CA VAL A 215 -19.29 -2.69 23.30
C VAL A 215 -18.21 -3.57 22.66
N SER A 216 -18.61 -4.63 22.02
CA SER A 216 -17.74 -5.64 21.39
C SER A 216 -17.76 -5.57 19.88
N GLY A 217 -16.86 -6.34 19.23
CA GLY A 217 -16.76 -6.45 17.79
C GLY A 217 -15.74 -5.52 17.14
N LEU A 218 -14.83 -4.91 17.92
CA LEU A 218 -13.76 -4.06 17.40
C LEU A 218 -13.00 -4.77 16.27
N PRO A 219 -12.65 -4.06 15.18
CA PRO A 219 -11.99 -4.65 14.02
C PRO A 219 -10.56 -5.13 14.30
N PHE A 220 -9.90 -4.53 15.29
CA PHE A 220 -8.54 -4.87 15.72
C PHE A 220 -8.45 -4.90 17.24
N ALA A 221 -7.62 -5.79 17.77
CA ALA A 221 -7.31 -5.80 19.18
C ALA A 221 -6.39 -4.62 19.54
N ASN A 222 -6.56 -4.08 20.75
CA ASN A 222 -5.64 -3.07 21.28
C ASN A 222 -4.29 -3.70 21.58
N GLU A 223 -3.21 -2.95 21.34
CA GLU A 223 -1.84 -3.42 21.59
C GLU A 223 -1.59 -3.79 23.06
N THR A 224 -0.61 -4.68 23.28
CA THR A 224 -0.19 -5.13 24.61
C THR A 224 0.95 -4.25 25.13
N VAL A 225 0.72 -2.96 25.32
CA VAL A 225 1.68 -2.08 26.01
C VAL A 225 1.13 -1.67 27.36
N GLY A 226 1.91 -1.89 28.41
CA GLY A 226 1.49 -1.67 29.79
C GLY A 226 0.86 -0.29 30.00
N ALA A 227 -0.23 -0.25 30.76
CA ALA A 227 -0.98 0.93 31.19
C ALA A 227 -1.65 1.79 30.08
N GLY A 228 -1.73 1.29 28.85
CA GLY A 228 -2.44 1.97 27.75
C GLY A 228 -3.97 1.88 27.87
N ASN A 229 -4.54 2.68 28.79
CA ASN A 229 -5.98 2.85 28.88
C ASN A 229 -6.37 4.07 28.05
N TRP A 230 -7.15 3.85 26.98
CA TRP A 230 -7.58 4.88 26.09
C TRP A 230 -8.99 5.34 26.46
N SER A 231 -9.16 6.63 26.71
CA SER A 231 -10.46 7.25 26.97
C SER A 231 -11.13 7.64 25.67
N THR A 232 -12.43 7.61 25.64
CA THR A 232 -13.24 7.83 24.44
C THR A 232 -14.25 8.95 24.65
N GLY A 233 -14.84 9.43 23.57
CA GLY A 233 -16.06 10.23 23.61
C GLY A 233 -17.29 9.34 23.53
N ILE A 234 -18.24 9.50 24.45
CA ILE A 234 -19.52 8.77 24.47
C ILE A 234 -20.70 9.71 24.72
N TYR A 235 -21.80 9.44 24.05
CA TYR A 235 -23.14 9.94 24.39
C TYR A 235 -24.05 8.75 24.67
N SER A 236 -24.83 8.82 25.72
CA SER A 236 -25.78 7.77 26.11
C SER A 236 -27.13 8.36 26.52
N THR A 237 -28.21 7.57 26.38
CA THR A 237 -29.57 7.95 26.79
C THR A 237 -30.48 6.73 26.85
N LYS A 238 -31.61 6.84 27.56
CA LYS A 238 -32.66 5.81 27.69
C LYS A 238 -32.15 4.50 28.30
N TRP A 239 -31.52 4.59 29.45
CA TRP A 239 -31.06 3.43 30.24
C TRP A 239 -32.04 3.17 31.39
N GLY A 240 -32.15 1.91 31.82
CA GLY A 240 -33.04 1.51 32.91
C GLY A 240 -32.46 1.82 34.29
N GLY A 241 -31.14 1.68 34.47
CA GLY A 241 -30.38 2.02 35.66
C GLY A 241 -29.42 3.19 35.42
N ASP A 242 -28.22 3.07 35.96
CA ASP A 242 -27.15 4.01 35.68
C ASP A 242 -26.84 4.00 34.17
N GLN A 243 -26.50 5.16 33.62
CA GLN A 243 -26.16 5.25 32.19
C GLN A 243 -24.65 5.49 31.99
N PRO A 244 -24.02 4.88 30.96
CA PRO A 244 -22.62 5.09 30.72
C PRO A 244 -22.32 6.54 30.33
N THR A 245 -21.32 7.13 30.98
CA THR A 245 -20.89 8.53 30.75
C THR A 245 -19.43 8.58 30.27
N ILE A 246 -18.72 7.46 30.39
CA ILE A 246 -17.34 7.29 29.96
C ILE A 246 -17.24 5.93 29.25
N ALA A 247 -16.40 5.87 28.26
CA ALA A 247 -15.98 4.61 27.67
C ALA A 247 -14.45 4.55 27.62
N SER A 248 -13.89 3.35 27.72
CA SER A 248 -12.45 3.13 27.66
C SER A 248 -12.12 1.78 27.03
N ILE A 249 -10.91 1.65 26.50
CA ILE A 249 -10.34 0.39 26.07
C ILE A 249 -9.02 0.19 26.80
N HIS A 250 -8.79 -1.01 27.33
CA HIS A 250 -7.57 -1.33 28.06
C HIS A 250 -6.62 -2.16 27.18
N SER A 251 -5.38 -2.27 27.63
CA SER A 251 -4.34 -3.07 26.96
C SER A 251 -4.82 -4.50 26.69
N SER A 252 -4.56 -4.98 25.49
CA SER A 252 -4.93 -6.33 25.00
C SER A 252 -6.43 -6.61 24.87
N GLU A 253 -7.31 -5.64 25.07
CA GLU A 253 -8.74 -5.83 24.91
C GLU A 253 -9.19 -5.66 23.45
N SER A 254 -10.21 -6.41 23.09
CA SER A 254 -10.91 -6.31 21.79
C SER A 254 -12.35 -5.77 21.94
N PHE A 255 -12.64 -5.10 23.05
CA PHE A 255 -13.94 -4.51 23.38
C PHE A 255 -13.75 -3.19 24.12
N ILE A 256 -14.81 -2.38 24.12
CA ILE A 256 -14.86 -1.08 24.80
C ILE A 256 -15.62 -1.26 26.10
N ARG A 257 -15.02 -0.89 27.21
CA ARG A 257 -15.65 -0.83 28.53
C ARG A 257 -16.59 0.38 28.57
N LEU A 258 -17.78 0.17 29.08
CA LEU A 258 -18.72 1.23 29.42
C LEU A 258 -18.62 1.51 30.91
N LEU A 259 -18.48 2.77 31.28
CA LEU A 259 -18.27 3.21 32.66
C LEU A 259 -19.22 4.36 33.00
N TYR A 260 -19.56 4.48 34.26
CA TYR A 260 -20.32 5.60 34.79
C TYR A 260 -19.74 6.11 36.09
N ARG A 261 -20.25 7.26 36.55
CA ARG A 261 -19.89 7.81 37.85
C ARG A 261 -21.15 8.10 38.61
N ALA A 262 -21.36 7.42 39.74
CA ALA A 262 -22.57 7.52 40.54
C ALA A 262 -22.77 8.92 41.20
N SER A 263 -21.66 9.63 41.46
CA SER A 263 -21.70 11.00 42.00
C SER A 263 -20.45 11.78 41.63
N HIS A 264 -20.44 13.09 41.87
CA HIS A 264 -19.32 13.99 41.50
C HIS A 264 -17.94 13.52 42.02
N ASN A 265 -17.88 12.95 43.23
CA ASN A 265 -16.63 12.51 43.87
C ASN A 265 -16.49 10.98 43.94
N ALA A 266 -17.37 10.22 43.27
CA ALA A 266 -17.25 8.77 43.23
C ALA A 266 -16.15 8.32 42.23
N ASP A 267 -15.57 7.16 42.49
CA ASP A 267 -14.75 6.46 41.49
C ASP A 267 -15.61 6.02 40.29
N LEU A 268 -14.94 5.68 39.19
CA LEU A 268 -15.60 5.09 38.05
C LEU A 268 -16.05 3.67 38.37
N SER A 269 -17.29 3.37 38.05
CA SER A 269 -17.89 2.03 38.14
C SER A 269 -18.12 1.48 36.73
N ALA A 270 -17.97 0.18 36.56
CA ALA A 270 -18.31 -0.48 35.32
C ALA A 270 -19.83 -0.49 35.13
N GLN A 271 -20.28 -0.21 33.92
CA GLN A 271 -21.69 -0.35 33.53
C GLN A 271 -22.07 -1.81 33.65
N GLN A 272 -23.16 -2.09 34.37
CA GLN A 272 -23.64 -3.47 34.56
C GLN A 272 -24.69 -3.84 33.51
N THR A 273 -24.79 -5.13 33.20
CA THR A 273 -25.87 -5.65 32.34
C THR A 273 -27.26 -5.35 32.91
N THR A 274 -27.40 -5.31 34.23
CA THR A 274 -28.65 -5.01 34.95
C THR A 274 -29.11 -3.57 34.83
N ASP A 275 -28.24 -2.64 34.38
CA ASP A 275 -28.60 -1.25 34.14
C ASP A 275 -29.27 -1.04 32.78
N MET A 276 -29.30 -2.07 31.93
CA MET A 276 -29.99 -2.01 30.65
C MET A 276 -31.52 -2.00 30.86
N ASP A 277 -32.18 -1.16 30.11
CA ASP A 277 -33.64 -1.21 29.97
C ASP A 277 -34.03 -2.42 29.11
N THR A 278 -35.03 -3.17 29.52
CA THR A 278 -35.57 -4.32 28.80
C THR A 278 -36.69 -3.94 27.82
N GLY A 279 -37.12 -2.69 27.83
CA GLY A 279 -38.08 -2.16 26.85
C GLY A 279 -37.49 -1.95 25.49
N GLY A 280 -38.32 -1.67 24.51
CA GLY A 280 -37.87 -1.30 23.16
C GLY A 280 -37.46 0.17 23.07
N ASP A 281 -36.68 0.51 22.06
CA ASP A 281 -36.20 1.86 21.78
C ASP A 281 -35.39 2.46 22.95
N SER A 282 -34.45 1.68 23.48
CA SER A 282 -33.68 2.00 24.69
C SER A 282 -32.19 1.74 24.54
N ASN A 283 -31.44 1.95 25.62
CA ASN A 283 -29.98 1.67 25.75
C ASN A 283 -29.15 2.27 24.61
N TYR A 284 -29.38 3.56 24.34
CA TYR A 284 -28.65 4.21 23.27
C TYR A 284 -27.25 4.62 23.71
N THR A 285 -26.26 4.24 22.90
CA THR A 285 -24.90 4.79 22.96
C THR A 285 -24.41 5.14 21.56
N ARG A 286 -23.66 6.20 21.47
CA ARG A 286 -22.84 6.53 20.31
C ARG A 286 -21.52 7.12 20.79
N GLY A 287 -20.45 6.80 20.08
CA GLY A 287 -19.14 7.27 20.50
C GLY A 287 -18.07 6.96 19.47
N TRP A 288 -16.88 7.25 19.91
CA TRP A 288 -15.65 6.97 19.17
C TRP A 288 -14.55 6.57 20.14
N VAL A 289 -13.64 5.74 19.67
CA VAL A 289 -12.41 5.36 20.37
C VAL A 289 -11.24 5.43 19.39
N THR A 290 -10.11 5.94 19.87
CA THR A 290 -8.84 5.84 19.15
C THR A 290 -7.88 5.03 20.02
N TYR A 291 -7.24 4.02 19.43
CA TYR A 291 -6.30 3.12 20.10
C TYR A 291 -5.23 2.65 19.10
N ASN A 292 -4.18 2.02 19.60
CA ASN A 292 -3.17 1.40 18.76
C ASN A 292 -3.37 -0.11 18.68
N THR A 293 -3.19 -0.67 17.50
CA THR A 293 -3.15 -2.12 17.28
C THR A 293 -1.71 -2.64 17.28
N ALA A 294 -1.55 -3.93 17.52
CA ALA A 294 -0.24 -4.59 17.55
C ALA A 294 0.50 -4.57 16.22
#